data_f50a3fa62d8ff6aecb94ea42fa5cf107
#
_entry.id   f50a3fa62d8ff6aecb94ea42fa5cf107
#
_cell.length_a   1.000
_cell.length_b   1.000
_cell.length_c   1.000
_cell.angle_alpha   90.00
_cell.angle_beta   90.00
_cell.angle_gamma   90.00
#
_symmetry.space_group_name_H-M   'P 1'
#
loop_
_entity.id
_entity.type
_entity.pdbx_description
1 polymer ?
#
loop_
_entity_poly.entity_id
_entity_poly.type
_entity_poly.pdbx_seq_one_letter_code
_entity_poly.pdbx_strand_id
1 'polypeptide(L)'
;MKKIEIMGCGYIGLPTAITFTLAGYEVCGFDVKDTVVDTLNAGHIHIVEPGLQDAMTKAIATGRLHFTTKPEPADVFIICVQTPYRETEEHKRVSDMRFVEAAAKEVGTVLQAGNLCV
;
A
#
# COMPACT_ATOMS: atom_id res chain seq x y z
N MET A 1 -20.10 -2.47 0.14
CA MET A 1 -18.84 -2.19 0.88
C MET A 1 -17.88 -1.50 -0.06
N LYS A 2 -17.24 -0.43 0.38
CA LYS A 2 -16.23 0.25 -0.43
C LYS A 2 -14.91 -0.50 -0.36
N LYS A 3 -14.22 -0.53 -1.49
CA LYS A 3 -12.90 -1.15 -1.61
C LYS A 3 -11.83 -0.07 -1.66
N ILE A 4 -10.76 -0.29 -0.90
CA ILE A 4 -9.61 0.60 -0.82
C ILE A 4 -8.37 -0.14 -1.30
N GLU A 5 -7.65 0.48 -2.22
CA GLU A 5 -6.36 -0.01 -2.72
C GLU A 5 -5.25 0.83 -2.09
N ILE A 6 -4.34 0.17 -1.37
CA ILE A 6 -3.18 0.83 -0.76
C ILE A 6 -1.97 0.56 -1.65
N MET A 7 -1.40 1.63 -2.19
CA MET A 7 -0.27 1.55 -3.11
C MET A 7 1.04 1.74 -2.34
N GLY A 8 1.68 0.65 -1.99
CA GLY A 8 2.88 0.60 -1.18
C GLY A 8 2.59 0.10 0.24
N CYS A 9 3.25 -0.98 0.64
CA CYS A 9 3.00 -1.68 1.91
C CYS A 9 4.20 -1.61 2.86
N GLY A 10 4.81 -0.43 3.00
CA GLY A 10 5.88 -0.16 3.93
C GLY A 10 5.37 0.34 5.29
N TYR A 11 6.17 1.17 5.96
CA TYR A 11 5.89 1.66 7.32
C TYR A 11 4.62 2.51 7.43
N ILE A 12 4.16 3.11 6.34
CA ILE A 12 2.93 3.89 6.32
C ILE A 12 1.79 3.06 5.72
N GLY A 13 2.02 2.45 4.56
CA GLY A 13 0.96 1.74 3.82
C GLY A 13 0.42 0.52 4.53
N LEU A 14 1.28 -0.30 5.12
CA LEU A 14 0.81 -1.51 5.80
C LEU A 14 -0.07 -1.20 7.03
N PRO A 15 0.34 -0.32 7.96
CA PRO A 15 -0.54 0.07 9.06
C PRO A 15 -1.84 0.71 8.58
N THR A 16 -1.79 1.50 7.51
CA THR A 16 -2.98 2.11 6.90
C THR A 16 -3.94 1.04 6.38
N ALA A 17 -3.42 0.04 5.65
CA ALA A 17 -4.22 -1.07 5.15
C ALA A 17 -4.90 -1.84 6.28
N ILE A 18 -4.17 -2.14 7.34
CA ILE A 18 -4.70 -2.83 8.52
C ILE A 18 -5.81 -2.02 9.18
N THR A 19 -5.58 -0.72 9.37
CA THR A 19 -6.55 0.19 10.01
C THR A 19 -7.87 0.21 9.25
N PHE A 20 -7.83 0.38 7.93
CA PHE A 20 -9.05 0.38 7.12
C PHE A 20 -9.75 -0.98 7.12
N THR A 21 -8.99 -2.07 7.09
CA THR A 21 -9.56 -3.41 7.17
C THR A 21 -10.32 -3.62 8.48
N LEU A 22 -9.73 -3.23 9.60
CA LEU A 22 -10.37 -3.35 10.91
C LEU A 22 -11.56 -2.41 11.08
N ALA A 23 -11.60 -1.32 10.32
CA ALA A 23 -12.75 -0.41 10.27
C ALA A 23 -13.92 -0.94 9.43
N GLY A 24 -13.76 -2.06 8.73
CA GLY A 24 -14.84 -2.71 7.99
C GLY A 24 -14.75 -2.61 6.47
N TYR A 25 -13.70 -2.02 5.92
CA TYR A 25 -13.53 -1.90 4.48
C TYR A 25 -12.86 -3.13 3.89
N GLU A 26 -13.13 -3.40 2.61
CA GLU A 26 -12.36 -4.35 1.82
C GLU A 26 -11.07 -3.64 1.36
N VAL A 27 -9.91 -4.26 1.60
CA VAL A 27 -8.62 -3.64 1.33
C VAL A 27 -7.72 -4.58 0.53
N CYS A 28 -7.12 -4.06 -0.52
CA CYS A 28 -6.02 -4.69 -1.23
C CYS A 28 -4.75 -3.85 -1.03
N GLY A 29 -3.69 -4.48 -0.59
CA GLY A 29 -2.38 -3.85 -0.51
C GLY A 29 -1.55 -4.22 -1.74
N PHE A 30 -1.11 -3.21 -2.48
CA PHE A 30 -0.23 -3.39 -3.62
C PHE A 30 1.21 -3.08 -3.24
N ASP A 31 2.14 -3.94 -3.65
CA ASP A 31 3.56 -3.67 -3.58
C ASP A 31 4.25 -4.29 -4.79
N VAL A 32 5.31 -3.64 -5.28
CA VAL A 32 6.04 -4.12 -6.45
C VAL A 32 6.95 -5.31 -6.13
N LYS A 33 7.24 -5.55 -4.86
CA LYS A 33 8.13 -6.61 -4.42
C LYS A 33 7.37 -7.90 -4.13
N ASP A 34 7.62 -8.95 -4.90
CA ASP A 34 7.01 -10.27 -4.69
C ASP A 34 7.25 -10.80 -3.29
N THR A 35 8.47 -10.61 -2.75
CA THR A 35 8.82 -11.09 -1.42
C THR A 35 7.99 -10.44 -0.32
N VAL A 36 7.68 -9.15 -0.46
CA VAL A 36 6.82 -8.44 0.48
C VAL A 36 5.39 -8.98 0.40
N VAL A 37 4.85 -9.10 -0.79
CA VAL A 37 3.49 -9.60 -1.01
C VAL A 37 3.34 -11.03 -0.48
N ASP A 38 4.30 -11.90 -0.77
CA ASP A 38 4.27 -13.29 -0.29
C ASP A 38 4.31 -13.37 1.23
N THR A 39 5.16 -12.57 1.87
CA THR A 39 5.26 -12.51 3.33
C THR A 39 3.93 -12.06 3.96
N LEU A 40 3.34 -10.99 3.40
CA LEU A 40 2.09 -10.44 3.92
C LEU A 40 0.91 -11.40 3.70
N ASN A 41 0.82 -12.05 2.55
CA ASN A 41 -0.22 -13.05 2.29
C ASN A 41 -0.08 -14.29 3.15
N ALA A 42 1.12 -14.59 3.64
CA ALA A 42 1.35 -15.66 4.62
C ALA A 42 0.94 -15.24 6.05
N GLY A 43 0.49 -14.01 6.24
CA GLY A 43 0.04 -13.51 7.54
C GLY A 43 1.15 -12.90 8.40
N HIS A 44 2.33 -12.68 7.82
CA HIS A 44 3.48 -12.13 8.54
C HIS A 44 3.78 -10.70 8.11
N ILE A 45 4.27 -9.89 9.04
CA ILE A 45 4.75 -8.55 8.70
C ILE A 45 6.23 -8.61 8.30
N HIS A 46 6.64 -7.70 7.40
CA HIS A 46 8.02 -7.57 6.92
C HIS A 46 8.75 -6.37 7.53
N ILE A 47 8.08 -5.61 8.38
CA ILE A 47 8.63 -4.46 9.10
C ILE A 47 8.50 -4.70 10.60
N VAL A 48 9.32 -4.02 11.40
CA VAL A 48 9.30 -4.17 12.86
C VAL A 48 8.61 -2.96 13.46
N GLU A 49 7.42 -3.20 14.04
CA GLU A 49 6.65 -2.18 14.74
C GLU A 49 5.83 -2.85 15.85
N PRO A 50 5.91 -2.34 17.11
CA PRO A 50 5.21 -2.96 18.23
C PRO A 50 3.69 -3.04 17.99
N GLY A 51 3.13 -4.21 18.23
CA GLY A 51 1.68 -4.45 18.08
C GLY A 51 1.19 -4.66 16.65
N LEU A 52 2.03 -4.43 15.64
CA LEU A 52 1.60 -4.53 14.25
C LEU A 52 1.27 -5.97 13.83
N GLN A 53 2.06 -6.95 14.29
CA GLN A 53 1.81 -8.36 13.96
C GLN A 53 0.44 -8.82 14.51
N ASP A 54 0.09 -8.41 15.72
CA ASP A 54 -1.21 -8.77 16.29
C ASP A 54 -2.36 -8.14 15.49
N ALA A 55 -2.21 -6.87 15.11
CA ALA A 55 -3.20 -6.19 14.29
C ALA A 55 -3.31 -6.82 12.90
N MET A 56 -2.18 -7.22 12.32
CA MET A 56 -2.14 -7.92 11.03
C MET A 56 -2.90 -9.24 11.10
N THR A 57 -2.67 -10.02 12.14
CA THR A 57 -3.36 -11.30 12.34
C THR A 57 -4.87 -11.10 12.42
N LYS A 58 -5.32 -10.08 13.14
CA LYS A 58 -6.75 -9.74 13.23
C LYS A 58 -7.31 -9.30 11.89
N ALA A 59 -6.58 -8.46 11.15
CA ALA A 59 -7.02 -7.97 9.85
C ALA A 59 -7.16 -9.10 8.82
N ILE A 60 -6.18 -9.99 8.74
CA ILE A 60 -6.23 -11.16 7.85
C ILE A 60 -7.41 -12.06 8.20
N ALA A 61 -7.68 -12.26 9.49
CA ALA A 61 -8.79 -13.10 9.95
C ALA A 61 -10.17 -12.59 9.50
N THR A 62 -10.28 -11.30 9.15
CA THR A 62 -11.56 -10.74 8.64
C THR A 62 -11.91 -11.25 7.25
N GLY A 63 -10.94 -11.73 6.48
CA GLY A 63 -11.11 -12.12 5.08
C GLY A 63 -11.22 -10.92 4.13
N ARG A 64 -11.06 -9.68 4.61
CA ARG A 64 -11.20 -8.47 3.80
C ARG A 64 -9.87 -7.84 3.40
N LEU A 65 -8.75 -8.44 3.77
CA LEU A 65 -7.41 -7.94 3.44
C LEU A 65 -6.62 -8.97 2.65
N HIS A 66 -6.09 -8.54 1.51
CA HIS A 66 -5.16 -9.35 0.71
C HIS A 66 -4.12 -8.43 0.06
N PHE A 67 -3.06 -9.03 -0.48
CA PHE A 67 -1.94 -8.29 -1.06
C PHE A 67 -1.63 -8.80 -2.45
N THR A 68 -1.24 -7.90 -3.36
CA THR A 68 -0.96 -8.23 -4.75
C THR A 68 0.24 -7.45 -5.29
N THR A 69 0.83 -7.96 -6.36
CA THR A 69 1.87 -7.25 -7.12
C THR A 69 1.31 -6.51 -8.34
N LYS A 70 -0.01 -6.57 -8.54
CA LYS A 70 -0.70 -5.83 -9.59
C LYS A 70 -1.88 -5.09 -8.99
N PRO A 71 -2.13 -3.83 -9.39
CA PRO A 71 -3.25 -3.08 -8.84
C PRO A 71 -4.58 -3.69 -9.24
N GLU A 72 -5.57 -3.54 -8.38
CA GLU A 72 -6.95 -3.98 -8.62
C GLU A 72 -7.87 -2.77 -8.69
N PRO A 73 -9.00 -2.87 -9.40
CA PRO A 73 -10.02 -1.83 -9.36
C PRO A 73 -10.52 -1.61 -7.93
N ALA A 74 -10.70 -0.37 -7.55
CA ALA A 74 -11.15 0.02 -6.20
C ALA A 74 -11.92 1.34 -6.26
N ASP A 75 -12.57 1.69 -5.15
CA ASP A 75 -13.26 2.97 -5.03
C ASP A 75 -12.30 4.08 -4.64
N VAL A 76 -11.32 3.75 -3.82
CA VAL A 76 -10.32 4.70 -3.31
C VAL A 76 -8.93 4.10 -3.47
N PHE A 77 -8.01 4.90 -3.99
CA PHE A 77 -6.59 4.56 -4.09
C PHE A 77 -5.80 5.50 -3.19
N ILE A 78 -4.99 4.95 -2.29
CA ILE A 78 -4.12 5.73 -1.42
C ILE A 78 -2.68 5.38 -1.72
N ILE A 79 -1.90 6.37 -2.16
CA ILE A 79 -0.49 6.20 -2.51
C ILE A 79 0.35 6.40 -1.27
N CYS A 80 1.02 5.33 -0.82
CA CYS A 80 1.85 5.30 0.39
C CYS A 80 3.28 4.86 0.09
N VAL A 81 3.78 5.20 -1.10
CA VAL A 81 5.14 4.86 -1.49
C VAL A 81 6.14 5.81 -0.87
N GLN A 82 7.41 5.39 -0.84
CA GLN A 82 8.50 6.21 -0.31
C GLN A 82 8.78 7.41 -1.21
N THR A 83 9.19 8.51 -0.58
CA THR A 83 9.70 9.70 -1.27
C THR A 83 11.08 10.04 -0.69
N PRO A 84 12.08 9.15 -0.86
CA PRO A 84 13.40 9.39 -0.28
C PRO A 84 14.05 10.60 -0.93
N TYR A 85 14.99 11.21 -0.20
CA TYR A 85 15.82 12.26 -0.78
C TYR A 85 16.85 11.63 -1.71
N ARG A 86 17.15 12.35 -2.79
CA ARG A 86 18.31 12.05 -3.65
C ARG A 86 19.17 13.29 -3.78
N GLU A 87 20.46 13.09 -3.98
CA GLU A 87 21.39 14.17 -4.20
C GLU A 87 21.50 14.49 -5.69
N THR A 88 21.42 15.78 -6.04
CA THR A 88 21.59 16.23 -7.41
C THR A 88 23.07 16.51 -7.69
N GLU A 89 23.44 16.72 -8.98
CA GLU A 89 24.78 17.13 -9.38
C GLU A 89 25.23 18.43 -8.72
N GLU A 90 24.28 19.27 -8.32
CA GLU A 90 24.56 20.52 -7.61
C GLU A 90 24.67 20.32 -6.09
N HIS A 91 24.74 19.09 -5.61
CA HIS A 91 24.78 18.71 -4.19
C HIS A 91 23.57 19.19 -3.39
N LYS A 92 22.41 19.28 -4.02
CA LYS A 92 21.15 19.59 -3.36
C LYS A 92 20.36 18.33 -3.09
N ARG A 93 19.73 18.26 -1.92
CA ARG A 93 18.77 17.19 -1.62
C ARG A 93 17.42 17.54 -2.22
N VAL A 94 16.87 16.65 -3.01
CA VAL A 94 15.51 16.78 -3.56
C VAL A 94 14.75 15.50 -3.28
N SER A 95 13.43 15.60 -3.16
CA SER A 95 12.58 14.42 -3.01
C SER A 95 12.59 13.60 -4.30
N ASP A 96 12.77 12.30 -4.17
CA ASP A 96 12.69 11.39 -5.30
C ASP A 96 11.23 10.98 -5.50
N MET A 97 10.59 11.53 -6.52
CA MET A 97 9.19 11.31 -6.83
C MET A 97 8.97 10.14 -7.78
N ARG A 98 10.00 9.40 -8.18
CA ARG A 98 9.86 8.29 -9.14
C ARG A 98 8.92 7.19 -8.63
N PHE A 99 8.93 6.93 -7.33
CA PHE A 99 8.04 5.93 -6.71
C PHE A 99 6.58 6.38 -6.77
N VAL A 100 6.32 7.67 -6.53
CA VAL A 100 4.97 8.24 -6.63
C VAL A 100 4.47 8.21 -8.08
N GLU A 101 5.32 8.58 -9.03
CA GLU A 101 4.99 8.55 -10.45
C GLU A 101 4.68 7.12 -10.92
N ALA A 102 5.49 6.14 -10.50
CA ALA A 102 5.27 4.74 -10.83
C ALA A 102 3.95 4.23 -10.26
N ALA A 103 3.65 4.55 -8.99
CA ALA A 103 2.40 4.18 -8.35
C ALA A 103 1.20 4.83 -9.04
N ALA A 104 1.30 6.11 -9.40
CA ALA A 104 0.25 6.82 -10.12
C ALA A 104 -0.04 6.18 -11.49
N LYS A 105 0.99 5.74 -12.20
CA LYS A 105 0.82 5.02 -13.47
C LYS A 105 0.10 3.69 -13.27
N GLU A 106 0.43 2.95 -12.22
CA GLU A 106 -0.26 1.69 -11.88
C GLU A 106 -1.74 1.95 -11.57
N VAL A 107 -2.05 2.98 -10.79
CA VAL A 107 -3.44 3.38 -10.51
C VAL A 107 -4.17 3.70 -11.81
N GLY A 108 -3.52 4.40 -12.74
CA GLY A 108 -4.09 4.75 -14.03
C GLY A 108 -4.55 3.56 -14.87
N THR A 109 -3.96 2.38 -14.65
CA THR A 109 -4.36 1.17 -15.41
C THR A 109 -5.71 0.62 -14.97
N VAL A 110 -6.19 0.95 -13.78
CA VAL A 110 -7.43 0.41 -13.19
C VAL A 110 -8.40 1.51 -12.72
N LEU A 111 -8.03 2.77 -12.83
CA LEU A 111 -8.83 3.90 -12.37
C LEU A 111 -10.10 4.04 -13.24
N GLN A 112 -11.23 4.22 -12.59
CA GLN A 112 -12.52 4.39 -13.24
C GLN A 112 -13.17 5.70 -12.77
N ALA A 113 -14.14 6.19 -13.56
CA ALA A 113 -14.90 7.38 -13.20
C ALA A 113 -15.57 7.20 -11.84
N GLY A 114 -15.48 8.23 -10.99
CA GLY A 114 -16.01 8.19 -9.63
C GLY A 114 -15.03 7.71 -8.57
N ASN A 115 -13.87 7.19 -8.96
CA ASN A 115 -12.84 6.79 -8.01
C ASN A 115 -12.09 8.00 -7.45
N LEU A 116 -11.58 7.86 -6.23
CA LEU A 116 -10.74 8.84 -5.57
C LEU A 116 -9.31 8.31 -5.50
N CYS A 117 -8.34 9.13 -5.87
CA CYS A 117 -6.92 8.85 -5.69
C CYS A 117 -6.29 9.93 -4.81
N VAL A 118 -5.63 9.50 -3.74
CA VAL A 118 -5.00 10.39 -2.75
C VAL A 118 -3.50 10.18 -2.70
#